data_f4f0e70beb34a82e3e2f3141b1721a71
#
_entry.id   f4f0e70beb34a82e3e2f3141b1721a71
#
_cell.length_a   1.000
_cell.length_b   1.000
_cell.length_c   1.000
_cell.angle_alpha   90.00
_cell.angle_beta   90.00
_cell.angle_gamma   90.00
#
_symmetry.space_group_name_H-M   'P 1'
#
loop_
_entity.id
_entity.type
_entity.pdbx_description
1 polymer ?
#
loop_
_entity_poly.entity_id
_entity_poly.type
_entity_poly.pdbx_seq_one_letter_code
_entity_poly.pdbx_strand_id
1 'polypeptide(L)'
;MNAARIAKMKPGARLINVGRGSLLDEAALLNALQSGALAGAALDVTGTEPLPSDSPLWKAPNLFITPHISAVSDRLWIRQADILVQLLERWFDNRDLFNQVDFSRGY
;
A
#
# COMPACT_ATOMS: atom_id res chain seq x y z
N MET A 1 -2.39 -5.12 -9.66
CA MET A 1 -3.18 -4.35 -10.68
C MET A 1 -2.30 -4.17 -11.90
N ASN A 2 -2.53 -4.95 -12.94
CA ASN A 2 -1.81 -4.84 -14.22
C ASN A 2 -2.65 -4.06 -15.26
N ALA A 3 -2.06 -3.79 -16.44
CA ALA A 3 -2.71 -3.05 -17.53
C ALA A 3 -4.09 -3.60 -17.90
N ALA A 4 -4.23 -4.93 -18.02
CA ALA A 4 -5.50 -5.57 -18.39
C ALA A 4 -6.61 -5.36 -17.32
N ARG A 5 -6.25 -5.26 -16.04
CA ARG A 5 -7.20 -4.96 -14.96
C ARG A 5 -7.54 -3.48 -14.91
N ILE A 6 -6.57 -2.61 -15.13
CA ILE A 6 -6.78 -1.15 -15.19
C ILE A 6 -7.72 -0.82 -16.36
N ALA A 7 -7.53 -1.45 -17.52
CA ALA A 7 -8.40 -1.26 -18.69
C ALA A 7 -9.86 -1.69 -18.49
N LYS A 8 -10.15 -2.51 -17.48
CA LYS A 8 -11.52 -2.92 -17.10
C LYS A 8 -12.18 -2.00 -16.08
N MET A 9 -11.47 -1.01 -15.58
CA MET A 9 -12.05 -0.04 -14.66
C MET A 9 -13.05 0.86 -15.39
N LYS A 10 -14.02 1.36 -14.66
CA LYS A 10 -15.00 2.31 -15.23
C LYS A 10 -14.27 3.58 -15.69
N PRO A 11 -14.66 4.18 -16.82
CA PRO A 11 -14.16 5.49 -17.21
C PRO A 11 -14.31 6.50 -16.08
N GLY A 12 -13.27 7.27 -15.81
CA GLY A 12 -13.26 8.25 -14.72
C GLY A 12 -13.10 7.66 -13.31
N ALA A 13 -12.82 6.37 -13.18
CA ALA A 13 -12.52 5.76 -11.88
C ALA A 13 -11.23 6.35 -11.27
N ARG A 14 -11.12 6.23 -9.96
CA ARG A 14 -9.90 6.57 -9.21
C ARG A 14 -9.30 5.31 -8.60
N LEU A 15 -7.96 5.24 -8.56
CA LEU A 15 -7.23 4.13 -7.97
C LEU A 15 -6.48 4.61 -6.73
N ILE A 16 -6.61 3.87 -5.62
CA ILE A 16 -5.86 4.14 -4.38
C ILE A 16 -5.06 2.89 -4.02
N ASN A 17 -3.75 3.05 -3.80
CA ASN A 17 -2.89 1.97 -3.31
C ASN A 17 -2.22 2.38 -1.98
N VAL A 18 -2.68 1.74 -0.90
CA VAL A 18 -2.11 1.85 0.45
C VAL A 18 -1.56 0.50 0.94
N GLY A 19 -1.40 -0.45 0.03
CA GLY A 19 -0.94 -1.80 0.32
C GLY A 19 0.55 -1.97 0.11
N ARG A 20 0.94 -2.38 -1.09
CA ARG A 20 2.35 -2.52 -1.52
C ARG A 20 2.51 -2.06 -2.97
N GLY A 21 3.64 -1.45 -3.29
CA GLY A 21 3.95 -0.98 -4.64
C GLY A 21 3.93 -2.11 -5.67
N SER A 22 4.43 -3.29 -5.32
CA SER A 22 4.43 -4.48 -6.19
C SER A 22 3.03 -4.97 -6.62
N LEU A 23 1.96 -4.50 -6.00
CA LEU A 23 0.59 -4.84 -6.38
C LEU A 23 0.11 -4.09 -7.63
N LEU A 24 0.86 -3.08 -8.07
CA LEU A 24 0.47 -2.15 -9.13
C LEU A 24 1.55 -2.07 -10.23
N ASP A 25 1.13 -2.18 -11.46
CA ASP A 25 1.94 -1.83 -12.63
C ASP A 25 1.89 -0.29 -12.80
N GLU A 26 2.96 0.36 -12.36
CA GLU A 26 3.08 1.82 -12.35
C GLU A 26 3.11 2.42 -13.76
N ALA A 27 3.69 1.71 -14.73
CA ALA A 27 3.70 2.15 -16.13
C ALA A 27 2.28 2.12 -16.71
N ALA A 28 1.50 1.08 -16.41
CA ALA A 28 0.11 0.99 -16.83
C ALA A 28 -0.76 2.05 -16.15
N LEU A 29 -0.51 2.35 -14.86
CA LEU A 29 -1.18 3.45 -14.17
C LEU A 29 -0.88 4.80 -14.83
N LEU A 30 0.40 5.08 -15.09
CA LEU A 30 0.84 6.32 -15.72
C LEU A 30 0.14 6.54 -17.06
N ASN A 31 0.11 5.51 -17.91
CA ASN A 31 -0.57 5.55 -19.21
C ASN A 31 -2.09 5.83 -19.05
N ALA A 32 -2.73 5.21 -18.06
CA ALA A 32 -4.16 5.41 -17.80
C ALA A 32 -4.50 6.81 -17.30
N LEU A 33 -3.61 7.42 -16.51
CA LEU A 33 -3.75 8.81 -16.07
C LEU A 33 -3.51 9.79 -17.22
N GLN A 34 -2.47 9.58 -18.01
CA GLN A 34 -2.12 10.44 -19.15
C GLN A 34 -3.19 10.43 -20.25
N SER A 35 -3.80 9.27 -20.50
CA SER A 35 -4.89 9.14 -21.45
C SER A 35 -6.26 9.64 -20.93
N GLY A 36 -6.38 9.94 -19.64
CA GLY A 36 -7.64 10.28 -19.00
C GLY A 36 -8.59 9.11 -18.77
N ALA A 37 -8.16 7.87 -19.02
CA ALA A 37 -8.96 6.66 -18.74
C ALA A 37 -9.28 6.54 -17.23
N LEU A 38 -8.34 6.93 -16.36
CA LEU A 38 -8.58 7.13 -14.94
C LEU A 38 -8.66 8.64 -14.63
N ALA A 39 -9.57 9.02 -13.75
CA ALA A 39 -9.71 10.41 -13.32
C ALA A 39 -8.61 10.83 -12.34
N GLY A 40 -7.94 9.89 -11.70
CA GLY A 40 -6.85 10.15 -10.78
C GLY A 40 -6.41 8.91 -10.01
N ALA A 41 -5.32 9.06 -9.25
CA ALA A 41 -4.85 8.02 -8.34
C ALA A 41 -4.20 8.61 -7.08
N ALA A 42 -4.10 7.80 -6.03
CA ALA A 42 -3.32 8.08 -4.83
C ALA A 42 -2.45 6.86 -4.49
N LEU A 43 -1.16 7.08 -4.30
CA LEU A 43 -0.20 6.06 -3.94
C LEU A 43 0.48 6.43 -2.62
N ASP A 44 0.30 5.60 -1.60
CA ASP A 44 1.11 5.69 -0.38
C ASP A 44 2.35 4.80 -0.47
N VAL A 45 2.36 3.88 -1.43
CA VAL A 45 3.42 2.90 -1.69
C VAL A 45 3.77 2.86 -3.17
N THR A 46 5.06 2.69 -3.46
CA THR A 46 5.60 2.62 -4.82
C THR A 46 6.47 1.39 -5.01
N GLY A 47 6.74 1.01 -6.25
CA GLY A 47 7.56 -0.17 -6.59
C GLY A 47 8.99 -0.08 -6.07
N THR A 48 9.54 1.13 -6.02
CA THR A 48 10.82 1.45 -5.38
C THR A 48 10.60 2.53 -4.35
N GLU A 49 11.03 2.30 -3.13
CA GLU A 49 10.89 3.25 -2.02
C GLU A 49 12.26 3.55 -1.40
N PRO A 50 12.64 4.82 -1.23
CA PRO A 50 11.93 6.04 -1.66
C PRO A 50 11.78 6.13 -3.18
N LEU A 51 10.67 6.74 -3.67
CA LEU A 51 10.46 6.94 -5.09
C LEU A 51 11.59 7.79 -5.68
N PRO A 52 12.31 7.29 -6.73
CA PRO A 52 13.40 8.01 -7.34
C PRO A 52 13.01 9.40 -7.83
N SER A 53 13.90 10.37 -7.70
CA SER A 53 13.63 11.78 -8.04
C SER A 53 13.35 12.01 -9.52
N ASP A 54 13.82 11.11 -10.38
CA ASP A 54 13.62 11.11 -11.83
C ASP A 54 12.40 10.29 -12.28
N SER A 55 11.66 9.68 -11.32
CA SER A 55 10.48 8.90 -11.63
C SER A 55 9.44 9.72 -12.40
N PRO A 56 8.89 9.17 -13.51
CA PRO A 56 7.84 9.83 -14.27
C PRO A 56 6.53 10.00 -13.48
N LEU A 57 6.35 9.26 -12.39
CA LEU A 57 5.18 9.39 -11.52
C LEU A 57 5.06 10.78 -10.88
N TRP A 58 6.18 11.46 -10.62
CA TRP A 58 6.15 12.85 -10.10
C TRP A 58 5.46 13.86 -11.03
N LYS A 59 5.42 13.54 -12.32
CA LYS A 59 4.80 14.39 -13.35
C LYS A 59 3.46 13.83 -13.87
N ALA A 60 2.97 12.74 -13.28
CA ALA A 60 1.71 12.14 -13.69
C ALA A 60 0.53 13.07 -13.36
N PRO A 61 -0.41 13.26 -14.29
CA PRO A 61 -1.58 14.08 -14.02
C PRO A 61 -2.48 13.43 -12.98
N ASN A 62 -3.04 14.24 -12.07
CA ASN A 62 -4.01 13.79 -11.05
C ASN A 62 -3.51 12.63 -10.17
N LEU A 63 -2.20 12.54 -9.95
CA LEU A 63 -1.58 11.58 -9.05
C LEU A 63 -1.17 12.27 -7.74
N PHE A 64 -1.63 11.71 -6.62
CA PHE A 64 -1.22 12.10 -5.28
C PHE A 64 -0.30 11.01 -4.70
N ILE A 65 0.84 11.40 -4.12
CA ILE A 65 1.81 10.46 -3.54
C ILE A 65 2.09 10.85 -2.10
N THR A 66 2.07 9.88 -1.19
CA THR A 66 2.48 10.01 0.20
C THR A 66 3.61 9.03 0.53
N PRO A 67 4.48 9.33 1.52
CA PRO A 67 5.70 8.56 1.73
C PRO A 67 5.50 7.36 2.67
N HIS A 68 4.61 6.43 2.32
CA HIS A 68 4.33 5.18 3.04
C HIS A 68 3.92 5.42 4.51
N ILE A 69 2.95 6.29 4.70
CA ILE A 69 2.49 6.75 6.02
C ILE A 69 1.01 6.48 6.28
N SER A 70 0.32 5.74 5.41
CA SER A 70 -1.13 5.50 5.53
C SER A 70 -1.54 4.79 6.83
N ALA A 71 -0.61 4.03 7.45
CA ALA A 71 -0.84 3.39 8.73
C ALA A 71 -0.56 4.29 9.95
N VAL A 72 0.07 5.46 9.75
CA VAL A 72 0.44 6.36 10.85
C VAL A 72 -0.80 7.04 11.42
N SER A 73 -1.00 6.90 12.72
CA SER A 73 -2.07 7.57 13.47
C SER A 73 -1.54 7.95 14.86
N ASP A 74 -2.27 8.82 15.55
CA ASP A 74 -1.99 9.23 16.93
C ASP A 74 -1.94 8.07 17.93
N ARG A 75 -2.60 6.94 17.58
CA ARG A 75 -2.69 5.74 18.43
C ARG A 75 -1.83 4.57 17.95
N LEU A 76 -1.09 4.72 16.87
CA LEU A 76 -0.33 3.61 16.27
C LEU A 76 0.59 2.94 17.31
N TRP A 77 1.42 3.74 17.97
CA TRP A 77 2.41 3.23 18.91
C TRP A 77 1.78 2.65 20.18
N ILE A 78 0.69 3.23 20.67
CA ILE A 78 -0.05 2.71 21.82
C ILE A 78 -0.59 1.32 21.49
N ARG A 79 -1.26 1.17 20.34
CA ARG A 79 -1.81 -0.12 19.91
C ARG A 79 -0.73 -1.19 19.68
N GLN A 80 0.40 -0.81 19.12
CA GLN A 80 1.51 -1.74 18.93
C GLN A 80 2.12 -2.17 20.27
N ALA A 81 2.29 -1.25 21.22
CA ALA A 81 2.75 -1.57 22.56
C ALA A 81 1.79 -2.52 23.29
N ASP A 82 0.48 -2.26 23.24
CA ASP A 82 -0.54 -3.12 23.83
C ASP A 82 -0.49 -4.55 23.29
N ILE A 83 -0.35 -4.69 21.96
CA ILE A 83 -0.24 -6.01 21.32
C ILE A 83 1.05 -6.71 21.76
N LEU A 84 2.18 -6.00 21.81
CA LEU A 84 3.45 -6.55 22.22
C LEU A 84 3.41 -7.06 23.68
N VAL A 85 2.85 -6.25 24.58
CA VAL A 85 2.68 -6.64 26.00
C VAL A 85 1.85 -7.91 26.09
N GLN A 86 0.70 -7.98 25.44
CA GLN A 86 -0.16 -9.18 25.45
C GLN A 86 0.55 -10.41 24.88
N LEU A 87 1.36 -10.27 23.83
CA LEU A 87 2.13 -11.39 23.27
C LEU A 87 3.23 -11.86 24.22
N LEU A 88 3.94 -10.93 24.89
CA LEU A 88 4.95 -11.28 25.89
C LEU A 88 4.34 -11.98 27.10
N GLU A 89 3.23 -11.49 27.64
CA GLU A 89 2.50 -12.17 28.73
C GLU A 89 2.13 -13.59 28.34
N ARG A 90 1.56 -13.80 27.15
CA ARG A 90 1.21 -15.13 26.64
C ARG A 90 2.44 -16.03 26.49
N TRP A 91 3.53 -15.47 25.98
CA TRP A 91 4.80 -16.21 25.82
C TRP A 91 5.34 -16.69 27.17
N PHE A 92 5.39 -15.82 28.18
CA PHE A 92 5.89 -16.20 29.52
C PHE A 92 4.95 -17.16 30.25
N ASP A 93 3.65 -17.09 29.99
CA ASP A 93 2.65 -18.00 30.56
C ASP A 93 2.51 -19.32 29.76
N ASN A 94 3.31 -19.56 28.71
CA ASN A 94 3.18 -20.70 27.79
C ASN A 94 1.78 -20.83 27.19
N ARG A 95 1.11 -19.73 26.91
CA ARG A 95 -0.19 -19.68 26.22
C ARG A 95 0.00 -19.48 24.70
N ASP A 96 -0.96 -19.93 23.91
CA ASP A 96 -0.95 -19.74 22.47
C ASP A 96 -0.84 -18.29 22.09
N LEU A 97 0.04 -17.96 21.14
CA LEU A 97 0.18 -16.63 20.59
C LEU A 97 -0.89 -16.40 19.52
N PHE A 98 -1.38 -15.17 19.44
CA PHE A 98 -2.23 -14.72 18.35
C PHE A 98 -1.38 -14.00 17.27
N ASN A 99 -1.96 -13.77 16.10
CA ASN A 99 -1.29 -13.11 14.96
C ASN A 99 0.00 -13.82 14.50
N GLN A 100 0.07 -15.14 14.68
CA GLN A 100 1.20 -15.91 14.17
C GLN A 100 1.19 -15.94 12.64
N VAL A 101 2.36 -15.73 12.05
CA VAL A 101 2.54 -15.86 10.61
C VAL A 101 2.50 -17.35 10.23
N ASP A 102 1.62 -17.71 9.33
CA ASP A 102 1.62 -19.03 8.70
C ASP A 102 2.54 -19.00 7.48
N PHE A 103 3.74 -19.54 7.62
CA PHE A 103 4.73 -19.54 6.55
C PHE A 103 4.27 -20.30 5.29
N SER A 104 3.32 -21.22 5.40
CA SER A 104 2.76 -21.92 4.25
C SER A 104 1.85 -21.02 3.41
N ARG A 105 1.21 -20.05 4.04
CA ARG A 105 0.34 -19.05 3.40
C ARG A 105 1.07 -17.74 3.05
N GLY A 106 2.20 -17.45 3.71
CA GLY A 106 2.97 -16.24 3.52
C GLY A 106 2.43 -15.01 4.27
N TYR A 107 1.49 -15.23 5.18
CA TYR A 107 0.94 -14.15 6.06
C TYR A 107 0.38 -14.73 7.36
#